data_4506d675791a3af7222298966573c23d
#
_entry.id   4506d675791a3af7222298966573c23d
#
_cell.length_a   1.000
_cell.length_b   1.000
_cell.length_c   1.000
_cell.angle_alpha   90.00
_cell.angle_beta   90.00
_cell.angle_gamma   90.00
#
_symmetry.space_group_name_H-M   'P 1'
#
loop_
_entity.id
_entity.type
_entity.pdbx_description
1 polymer ?
#
loop_
_entity_poly.entity_id
_entity_poly.type
_entity_poly.pdbx_seq_one_letter_code
_entity_poly.pdbx_strand_id
1 'polypeptide(L)'
;MIKDKAQSLNLDNITGGRAVVAGHIISDKIDVFAANERGANFLYENNNGIFQDVAFDYRVDDEIQNGRGTSLSDIYYRGRLDILSGNWLGYHRAWVLENNEFKDIGNKDFDKPSRIRTIISADFDNDGFDEVFMNNIAAVSYTHLTLPTKEGV
;
A
#
# COMPACT_ATOMS: atom_id res chain seq x y z
N MET A 1 2.17 -13.66 -27.22
CA MET A 1 2.17 -14.81 -26.29
C MET A 1 2.61 -14.30 -24.93
N ILE A 2 1.81 -14.49 -23.88
CA ILE A 2 2.19 -14.15 -22.49
C ILE A 2 3.17 -15.22 -22.02
N LYS A 3 4.30 -14.80 -21.42
CA LYS A 3 5.31 -15.70 -20.83
C LYS A 3 5.48 -15.36 -19.37
N ASP A 4 5.53 -16.38 -18.52
CA ASP A 4 5.95 -16.21 -17.14
C ASP A 4 7.44 -15.82 -17.08
N LYS A 5 7.73 -14.80 -16.34
CA LYS A 5 9.07 -14.23 -16.15
C LYS A 5 9.45 -14.11 -14.67
N ALA A 6 8.57 -14.53 -13.75
CA ALA A 6 8.74 -14.30 -12.32
C ALA A 6 10.16 -14.69 -11.84
N GLN A 7 10.59 -15.92 -12.10
CA GLN A 7 11.92 -16.38 -11.70
C GLN A 7 13.08 -15.54 -12.30
N SER A 8 12.98 -15.18 -13.59
CA SER A 8 14.03 -14.40 -14.26
C SER A 8 14.07 -12.95 -13.80
N LEU A 9 13.05 -12.47 -13.11
CA LEU A 9 12.94 -11.11 -12.58
C LEU A 9 13.06 -11.07 -11.05
N ASN A 10 13.29 -12.21 -10.40
CA ASN A 10 13.37 -12.36 -8.94
C ASN A 10 12.05 -12.03 -8.21
N LEU A 11 10.92 -12.47 -8.79
CA LEU A 11 9.56 -12.25 -8.29
C LEU A 11 8.81 -13.57 -7.99
N ASP A 12 9.52 -14.69 -7.90
CA ASP A 12 8.93 -16.02 -7.74
C ASP A 12 8.75 -16.47 -6.28
N ASN A 13 8.63 -15.51 -5.36
CA ASN A 13 8.41 -15.79 -3.95
C ASN A 13 7.04 -16.42 -3.69
N ILE A 14 7.05 -17.53 -2.97
CA ILE A 14 5.82 -18.23 -2.55
C ILE A 14 5.30 -17.53 -1.27
N THR A 15 4.07 -17.03 -1.35
CA THR A 15 3.48 -16.25 -0.27
C THR A 15 1.95 -16.35 -0.25
N GLY A 16 1.34 -15.85 0.82
CA GLY A 16 -0.11 -15.67 0.95
C GLY A 16 -0.64 -14.41 0.26
N GLY A 17 -0.11 -14.05 -0.91
CA GLY A 17 -0.43 -12.82 -1.63
C GLY A 17 -1.92 -12.54 -1.78
N ARG A 18 -2.36 -11.33 -1.47
CA ARG A 18 -3.76 -10.90 -1.53
C ARG A 18 -3.99 -9.67 -2.39
N ALA A 19 -3.07 -8.75 -2.35
CA ALA A 19 -3.16 -7.53 -3.16
C ALA A 19 -1.77 -7.15 -3.66
N VAL A 20 -1.73 -6.51 -4.81
CA VAL A 20 -0.51 -6.01 -5.42
C VAL A 20 -0.79 -4.67 -6.08
N VAL A 21 0.12 -3.74 -5.91
CA VAL A 21 0.13 -2.44 -6.60
C VAL A 21 1.51 -2.16 -7.15
N ALA A 22 1.56 -1.38 -8.21
CA ALA A 22 2.82 -1.03 -8.85
C ALA A 22 2.83 0.45 -9.25
N GLY A 23 3.92 1.13 -9.00
CA GLY A 23 4.06 2.55 -9.28
C GLY A 23 5.43 3.10 -8.88
N HIS A 24 5.61 4.40 -8.97
CA HIS A 24 6.81 5.11 -8.51
C HIS A 24 6.77 5.27 -6.99
N ILE A 25 7.17 4.22 -6.25
CA ILE A 25 7.05 4.14 -4.78
C ILE A 25 8.32 4.65 -4.11
N ILE A 26 9.45 3.99 -4.34
CA ILE A 26 10.74 4.33 -3.73
C ILE A 26 11.78 4.82 -4.74
N SER A 27 11.59 4.52 -6.01
CA SER A 27 12.47 4.91 -7.09
C SER A 27 11.75 5.70 -8.19
N ASP A 28 12.48 6.13 -9.21
CA ASP A 28 11.94 6.72 -10.45
C ASP A 28 11.46 5.64 -11.45
N LYS A 29 11.44 4.39 -11.03
CA LYS A 29 10.96 3.24 -11.81
C LYS A 29 9.68 2.68 -11.20
N ILE A 30 9.09 1.71 -11.88
CA ILE A 30 7.91 1.02 -11.37
C ILE A 30 8.34 -0.04 -10.37
N ASP A 31 8.18 0.26 -9.10
CA ASP A 31 8.32 -0.67 -8.00
C ASP A 31 7.01 -1.43 -7.75
N VAL A 32 7.06 -2.50 -6.96
CA VAL A 32 5.88 -3.32 -6.68
C VAL A 32 5.74 -3.52 -5.18
N PHE A 33 4.58 -3.20 -4.63
CA PHE A 33 4.22 -3.58 -3.26
C PHE A 33 3.20 -4.71 -3.28
N ALA A 34 3.45 -5.77 -2.51
CA ALA A 34 2.58 -6.93 -2.39
C ALA A 34 2.19 -7.18 -0.92
N ALA A 35 0.90 -7.06 -0.62
CA ALA A 35 0.37 -7.35 0.69
C ALA A 35 0.03 -8.84 0.84
N ASN A 36 0.45 -9.44 1.96
CA ASN A 36 0.30 -10.85 2.24
C ASN A 36 -0.65 -11.10 3.41
N GLU A 37 -1.47 -12.15 3.31
CA GLU A 37 -2.38 -12.57 4.38
C GLU A 37 -1.64 -13.26 5.53
N ARG A 38 -0.52 -13.90 5.20
CA ARG A 38 0.31 -14.61 6.17
C ARG A 38 1.77 -14.37 5.85
N GLY A 39 2.51 -13.86 6.82
CA GLY A 39 3.89 -13.48 6.67
C GLY A 39 4.07 -12.04 6.17
N ALA A 40 5.32 -11.64 6.03
CA ALA A 40 5.71 -10.30 5.66
C ALA A 40 5.17 -9.85 4.29
N ASN A 41 4.83 -8.57 4.18
CA ASN A 41 4.61 -7.95 2.88
C ASN A 41 5.94 -7.86 2.11
N PHE A 42 5.85 -7.70 0.79
CA PHE A 42 7.02 -7.42 -0.05
C PHE A 42 6.97 -6.00 -0.62
N LEU A 43 8.13 -5.36 -0.68
CA LEU A 43 8.35 -4.15 -1.45
C LEU A 43 9.52 -4.41 -2.39
N TYR A 44 9.22 -4.61 -3.64
CA TYR A 44 10.20 -4.92 -4.66
C TYR A 44 10.70 -3.64 -5.33
N GLU A 45 11.92 -3.25 -5.04
CA GLU A 45 12.64 -2.21 -5.77
C GLU A 45 13.02 -2.70 -7.16
N ASN A 46 12.75 -1.88 -8.17
CA ASN A 46 13.06 -2.20 -9.56
C ASN A 46 14.47 -1.73 -9.95
N ASN A 47 15.41 -2.64 -10.01
CA ASN A 47 16.76 -2.38 -10.47
C ASN A 47 16.95 -2.78 -11.95
N ASN A 48 16.46 -1.92 -12.87
CA ASN A 48 16.51 -2.14 -14.32
C ASN A 48 15.84 -3.44 -14.78
N GLY A 49 14.70 -3.78 -14.20
CA GLY A 49 13.91 -4.96 -14.54
C GLY A 49 14.26 -6.19 -13.70
N ILE A 50 15.24 -6.13 -12.82
CA ILE A 50 15.49 -7.13 -11.77
C ILE A 50 15.00 -6.57 -10.45
N PHE A 51 14.18 -7.31 -9.74
CA PHE A 51 13.55 -6.85 -8.51
C PHE A 51 14.28 -7.35 -7.27
N GLN A 52 14.33 -6.51 -6.25
CA GLN A 52 14.86 -6.85 -4.93
C GLN A 52 13.82 -6.52 -3.87
N ASP A 53 13.52 -7.47 -2.98
CA ASP A 53 12.68 -7.19 -1.83
C ASP A 53 13.44 -6.36 -0.80
N VAL A 54 12.89 -5.20 -0.49
CA VAL A 54 13.45 -4.23 0.47
C VAL A 54 12.42 -3.85 1.56
N ALA A 55 11.33 -4.61 1.70
CA ALA A 55 10.25 -4.30 2.62
C ALA A 55 10.72 -4.13 4.06
N PHE A 56 11.62 -4.99 4.53
CA PHE A 56 12.19 -4.92 5.87
C PHE A 56 13.04 -3.65 6.07
N ASP A 57 13.87 -3.30 5.10
CA ASP A 57 14.75 -2.13 5.18
C ASP A 57 13.94 -0.82 5.21
N TYR A 58 12.79 -0.81 4.54
CA TYR A 58 11.85 0.31 4.49
C TYR A 58 10.73 0.25 5.52
N ARG A 59 10.69 -0.81 6.37
CA ARG A 59 9.70 -1.01 7.46
C ARG A 59 8.25 -1.08 7.02
N VAL A 60 7.99 -1.71 5.88
CA VAL A 60 6.64 -1.98 5.37
C VAL A 60 6.29 -3.48 5.30
N ASP A 61 7.17 -4.31 5.86
CA ASP A 61 7.00 -5.76 5.93
C ASP A 61 5.78 -6.20 6.75
N ASP A 62 5.42 -5.47 7.82
CA ASP A 62 4.21 -5.62 8.66
C ASP A 62 3.80 -7.09 8.91
N GLU A 63 4.78 -7.93 9.28
CA GLU A 63 4.72 -9.39 9.30
C GLU A 63 3.57 -9.96 10.13
N ILE A 64 3.14 -9.24 11.17
CA ILE A 64 2.10 -9.68 12.10
C ILE A 64 0.67 -9.38 11.63
N GLN A 65 0.50 -8.67 10.53
CA GLN A 65 -0.80 -8.29 10.00
C GLN A 65 -1.26 -9.25 8.88
N ASN A 66 -2.53 -9.17 8.54
CA ASN A 66 -3.13 -9.96 7.47
C ASN A 66 -3.54 -9.03 6.32
N GLY A 67 -2.62 -8.73 5.43
CA GLY A 67 -2.87 -7.85 4.29
C GLY A 67 -4.00 -8.34 3.38
N ARG A 68 -4.84 -7.41 2.90
CA ARG A 68 -5.97 -7.70 2.03
C ARG A 68 -6.08 -6.79 0.83
N GLY A 69 -6.21 -5.51 1.05
CA GLY A 69 -6.35 -4.52 0.00
C GLY A 69 -5.23 -3.50 0.03
N THR A 70 -4.77 -3.06 -1.12
CA THR A 70 -3.77 -2.00 -1.22
C THR A 70 -4.16 -0.99 -2.28
N SER A 71 -3.73 0.26 -2.09
CA SER A 71 -3.79 1.33 -3.08
C SER A 71 -2.52 2.17 -2.99
N LEU A 72 -2.26 2.93 -4.04
CA LEU A 72 -1.23 3.97 -4.04
C LEU A 72 -1.89 5.34 -4.17
N SER A 73 -1.38 6.31 -3.45
CA SER A 73 -1.84 7.70 -3.47
C SER A 73 -0.65 8.63 -3.26
N ASP A 74 -0.60 9.75 -3.92
CA ASP A 74 0.36 10.83 -3.61
C ASP A 74 -0.24 11.73 -2.51
N ILE A 75 -0.24 11.22 -1.27
CA ILE A 75 -0.93 11.84 -0.11
C ILE A 75 -0.52 13.30 0.12
N TYR A 76 0.72 13.62 -0.16
CA TYR A 76 1.26 14.97 0.07
C TYR A 76 1.62 15.73 -1.21
N TYR A 77 1.16 15.27 -2.38
CA TYR A 77 1.39 15.93 -3.67
C TYR A 77 2.86 16.21 -3.96
N ARG A 78 3.69 15.20 -3.72
CA ARG A 78 5.15 15.28 -3.89
C ARG A 78 5.63 14.70 -5.23
N GLY A 79 4.71 14.18 -6.05
CA GLY A 79 5.03 13.44 -7.27
C GLY A 79 5.56 12.03 -7.00
N ARG A 80 5.31 11.48 -5.80
CA ARG A 80 5.70 10.13 -5.37
C ARG A 80 4.50 9.44 -4.73
N LEU A 81 4.36 8.15 -5.01
CA LEU A 81 3.24 7.37 -4.49
C LEU A 81 3.55 6.79 -3.12
N ASP A 82 2.65 7.03 -2.19
CA ASP A 82 2.60 6.47 -0.85
C ASP A 82 1.72 5.21 -0.84
N ILE A 83 1.86 4.36 0.19
CA ILE A 83 1.21 3.05 0.24
C ILE A 83 0.06 3.07 1.24
N LEU A 84 -1.14 2.70 0.78
CA LEU A 84 -2.29 2.41 1.63
C LEU A 84 -2.46 0.89 1.70
N SER A 85 -2.48 0.32 2.91
CA SER A 85 -2.63 -1.12 3.13
C SER A 85 -3.72 -1.42 4.14
N GLY A 86 -4.70 -2.21 3.71
CA GLY A 86 -5.79 -2.69 4.54
C GLY A 86 -5.51 -4.08 5.08
N ASN A 87 -5.61 -4.23 6.39
CA ASN A 87 -5.33 -5.46 7.11
C ASN A 87 -6.62 -6.09 7.65
N TRP A 88 -6.82 -7.39 7.42
CA TRP A 88 -8.00 -8.13 7.88
C TRP A 88 -8.01 -8.28 9.39
N LEU A 89 -8.99 -7.65 10.05
CA LEU A 89 -9.12 -7.61 11.51
C LEU A 89 -7.88 -7.05 12.23
N GLY A 90 -7.02 -6.34 11.51
CA GLY A 90 -5.83 -5.68 12.01
C GLY A 90 -5.84 -4.18 11.70
N TYR A 91 -4.86 -3.46 12.23
CA TYR A 91 -4.70 -2.03 11.98
C TYR A 91 -4.34 -1.80 10.51
N HIS A 92 -5.07 -0.91 9.84
CA HIS A 92 -4.73 -0.49 8.48
C HIS A 92 -3.52 0.44 8.53
N ARG A 93 -2.83 0.61 7.40
CA ARG A 93 -1.61 1.42 7.30
C ARG A 93 -1.71 2.43 6.18
N ALA A 94 -1.28 3.64 6.48
CA ALA A 94 -1.02 4.69 5.49
C ALA A 94 0.46 5.07 5.59
N TRP A 95 1.28 4.46 4.74
CA TRP A 95 2.73 4.65 4.78
C TRP A 95 3.19 5.72 3.82
N VAL A 96 3.87 6.72 4.35
CA VAL A 96 4.48 7.83 3.63
C VAL A 96 6.00 7.74 3.72
N LEU A 97 6.68 7.81 2.60
CA LEU A 97 8.13 7.74 2.55
C LEU A 97 8.76 9.09 2.96
N GLU A 98 9.49 9.09 4.07
CA GLU A 98 10.26 10.23 4.57
C GLU A 98 11.69 9.79 4.94
N ASN A 99 12.69 10.50 4.44
CA ASN A 99 14.10 10.22 4.75
C ASN A 99 14.52 8.75 4.53
N ASN A 100 14.06 8.14 3.43
CA ASN A 100 14.27 6.73 3.08
C ASN A 100 13.67 5.70 4.06
N GLU A 101 12.67 6.07 4.81
CA GLU A 101 11.93 5.18 5.70
C GLU A 101 10.44 5.49 5.59
N PHE A 102 9.59 4.47 5.52
CA PHE A 102 8.15 4.68 5.58
C PHE A 102 7.69 4.91 7.00
N LYS A 103 6.87 5.94 7.17
CA LYS A 103 6.17 6.23 8.41
C LYS A 103 4.69 6.01 8.23
N ASP A 104 4.10 5.32 9.19
CA ASP A 104 2.66 5.17 9.27
C ASP A 104 2.05 6.47 9.78
N ILE A 105 1.23 7.10 8.95
CA ILE A 105 0.51 8.33 9.24
C ILE A 105 -0.98 8.09 9.43
N GLY A 106 -1.40 6.82 9.47
CA GLY A 106 -2.78 6.44 9.74
C GLY A 106 -3.30 7.13 11.00
N ASN A 107 -4.53 7.57 10.96
CA ASN A 107 -5.20 8.12 12.13
C ASN A 107 -6.19 7.09 12.70
N LYS A 108 -6.71 7.34 13.90
CA LYS A 108 -7.61 6.43 14.60
C LYS A 108 -8.89 6.01 13.83
N ASP A 109 -9.28 6.79 12.82
CA ASP A 109 -10.45 6.47 11.99
C ASP A 109 -10.05 5.59 10.81
N PHE A 110 -8.87 5.82 10.22
CA PHE A 110 -8.30 4.99 9.17
C PHE A 110 -7.77 3.65 9.71
N ASP A 111 -7.04 3.66 10.81
CA ASP A 111 -6.37 2.47 11.37
C ASP A 111 -7.32 1.44 11.97
N LYS A 112 -8.59 1.78 12.12
CA LYS A 112 -9.57 0.97 12.83
C LYS A 112 -9.70 -0.43 12.23
N PRO A 113 -9.43 -1.50 12.99
CA PRO A 113 -9.55 -2.87 12.50
C PRO A 113 -10.91 -3.17 11.90
N SER A 114 -10.92 -3.74 10.72
CA SER A 114 -12.13 -4.06 9.98
C SER A 114 -12.00 -5.35 9.17
N ARG A 115 -13.11 -5.82 8.61
CA ARG A 115 -13.11 -6.95 7.66
C ARG A 115 -12.91 -6.46 6.25
N ILE A 116 -11.82 -5.73 6.04
CA ILE A 116 -11.49 -5.11 4.77
C ILE A 116 -11.27 -6.12 3.66
N ARG A 117 -11.65 -5.75 2.43
CA ARG A 117 -11.38 -6.51 1.21
C ARG A 117 -10.54 -5.74 0.22
N THR A 118 -10.83 -4.46 0.09
CA THR A 118 -10.13 -3.62 -0.88
C THR A 118 -10.05 -2.19 -0.38
N ILE A 119 -9.00 -1.51 -0.79
CA ILE A 119 -8.83 -0.06 -0.67
C ILE A 119 -8.65 0.49 -2.07
N ILE A 120 -9.25 1.62 -2.34
CA ILE A 120 -8.94 2.46 -3.50
C ILE A 120 -8.79 3.89 -3.04
N SER A 121 -7.94 4.64 -3.72
CA SER A 121 -7.80 6.08 -3.56
C SER A 121 -8.03 6.77 -4.88
N ALA A 122 -8.71 7.88 -4.84
CA ALA A 122 -8.90 8.78 -5.95
C ALA A 122 -9.50 10.10 -5.43
N ASP A 123 -9.35 11.17 -6.18
CA ASP A 123 -10.06 12.42 -5.99
C ASP A 123 -11.52 12.24 -6.47
N PHE A 124 -12.42 11.83 -5.56
CA PHE A 124 -13.80 11.50 -5.88
C PHE A 124 -14.69 12.74 -6.01
N ASP A 125 -14.37 13.83 -5.33
CA ASP A 125 -15.16 15.05 -5.34
C ASP A 125 -14.54 16.18 -6.17
N ASN A 126 -13.37 15.95 -6.77
CA ASN A 126 -12.61 16.86 -7.62
C ASN A 126 -12.14 18.11 -6.85
N ASP A 127 -11.77 17.98 -5.60
CA ASP A 127 -11.20 19.05 -4.81
C ASP A 127 -9.65 19.13 -4.91
N GLY A 128 -9.05 18.16 -5.60
CA GLY A 128 -7.62 18.04 -5.83
C GLY A 128 -6.91 17.15 -4.80
N PHE A 129 -7.63 16.54 -3.86
CA PHE A 129 -7.09 15.62 -2.86
C PHE A 129 -7.70 14.24 -3.04
N ASP A 130 -6.88 13.18 -2.83
CA ASP A 130 -7.41 11.81 -2.88
C ASP A 130 -8.17 11.46 -1.61
N GLU A 131 -9.39 10.97 -1.76
CA GLU A 131 -10.12 10.26 -0.72
C GLU A 131 -9.79 8.76 -0.76
N VAL A 132 -10.07 8.10 0.34
CA VAL A 132 -9.91 6.64 0.47
C VAL A 132 -11.25 5.97 0.63
N PHE A 133 -11.55 5.05 -0.29
CA PHE A 133 -12.70 4.17 -0.20
C PHE A 133 -12.28 2.79 0.28
N MET A 134 -12.88 2.32 1.38
CA MET A 134 -12.59 1.03 2.01
C MET A 134 -13.81 0.11 1.92
N ASN A 135 -13.68 -1.00 1.21
CA ASN A 135 -14.74 -1.99 1.08
C ASN A 135 -14.57 -3.10 2.13
N ASN A 136 -15.60 -3.26 2.97
CA ASN A 136 -15.61 -4.22 4.07
C ASN A 136 -16.69 -5.30 3.88
N ILE A 137 -16.46 -6.52 4.40
CA ILE A 137 -17.47 -7.57 4.49
C ILE A 137 -18.21 -7.44 5.83
N ALA A 138 -19.54 -7.38 5.76
CA ALA A 138 -20.48 -7.40 6.87
C ALA A 138 -20.30 -6.30 7.94
N ALA A 139 -21.40 -5.56 8.13
CA ALA A 139 -21.63 -4.51 9.12
C ALA A 139 -20.74 -3.25 8.97
N VAL A 140 -21.32 -2.24 8.33
CA VAL A 140 -20.83 -0.86 8.15
C VAL A 140 -19.65 -0.76 7.16
N SER A 141 -20.02 -0.55 5.89
CA SER A 141 -19.07 0.01 4.91
C SER A 141 -18.80 1.46 5.30
N TYR A 142 -17.55 1.78 5.65
CA TYR A 142 -17.11 3.16 5.69
C TYR A 142 -16.85 3.59 4.25
N THR A 143 -17.58 4.58 3.81
CA THR A 143 -17.55 5.01 2.41
C THR A 143 -16.73 6.27 2.18
N HIS A 144 -16.16 6.87 3.22
CA HIS A 144 -15.43 8.11 3.03
C HIS A 144 -14.43 8.36 4.18
N LEU A 145 -13.16 8.34 3.90
CA LEU A 145 -12.11 8.78 4.82
C LEU A 145 -11.21 9.73 4.06
N THR A 146 -11.19 10.99 4.47
CA THR A 146 -10.17 11.93 4.05
C THR A 146 -8.85 11.57 4.73
N LEU A 147 -7.79 11.47 3.97
CA LEU A 147 -6.43 11.39 4.52
C LEU A 147 -6.08 12.73 5.20
N PRO A 148 -5.24 12.73 6.25
CA PRO A 148 -4.86 13.95 6.90
C PRO A 148 -4.15 14.88 5.91
N THR A 149 -4.82 15.94 5.50
CA THR A 149 -4.19 17.03 4.76
C THR A 149 -3.21 17.73 5.69
N LYS A 150 -2.04 18.10 5.17
CA LYS A 150 -1.08 18.90 5.89
C LYS A 150 -1.72 20.27 6.18
N GLU A 151 -2.22 20.49 7.39
CA GLU A 151 -2.62 21.83 7.80
C GLU A 151 -1.37 22.71 7.84
N GLY A 152 -1.32 23.67 6.94
CA GLY A 152 -0.59 24.94 7.07
C GLY A 152 0.93 24.84 6.96
N VAL A 153 1.45 25.22 5.83
CA VAL A 153 2.70 25.99 5.77
C VAL A 153 2.35 27.44 5.54
#